data_ea92a860ed7505c001314686808e2990
#
_entry.id   ea92a860ed7505c001314686808e2990
#
_cell.length_a   1.000
_cell.length_b   1.000
_cell.length_c   1.000
_cell.angle_alpha   90.00
_cell.angle_beta   90.00
_cell.angle_gamma   90.00
#
_symmetry.space_group_name_H-M   'P 1'
#
loop_
_entity.id
_entity.type
_entity.pdbx_description
1 polymer ?
#
loop_
_entity_poly.entity_id
_entity_poly.type
_entity_poly.pdbx_seq_one_letter_code
_entity_poly.pdbx_strand_id
1 'polypeptide(L)'
;GVDPAHAHDGTVYVMGHAWATAPLVFNPFSEAVTADALNKPGESVESLSSYSVSRKSSDVLDGYKVMMRDGEGRERIWVVDDAFLIDKYEAIDDADLMDDSQKGRIVMIACSVDGANDLGFNVVVVGHLEDKPREPDSDTVTSETVV
;
A
#
# COMPACT_ATOMS: atom_id res chain seq x y z
N GLY A 1 -3.46 -7.36 -12.02
CA GLY A 1 -2.12 -6.95 -11.60
C GLY A 1 -1.01 -7.65 -12.36
N VAL A 2 0.19 -7.21 -12.13
CA VAL A 2 1.39 -7.81 -12.72
C VAL A 2 2.32 -8.27 -11.60
N ASP A 3 3.22 -9.21 -11.90
CA ASP A 3 4.26 -9.60 -10.95
C ASP A 3 5.42 -8.58 -10.93
N PRO A 4 6.30 -8.61 -9.91
CA PRO A 4 7.40 -7.64 -9.82
C PRO A 4 8.35 -7.65 -11.01
N ALA A 5 8.50 -8.77 -11.71
CA ALA A 5 9.35 -8.83 -12.90
C ALA A 5 8.81 -8.00 -14.06
N HIS A 6 7.50 -7.73 -14.07
CA HIS A 6 6.80 -6.94 -15.07
C HIS A 6 6.28 -5.60 -14.52
N ALA A 7 6.98 -5.05 -13.53
CA ALA A 7 6.53 -3.86 -12.79
C ALA A 7 6.29 -2.63 -13.67
N HIS A 8 6.95 -2.50 -14.82
CA HIS A 8 6.74 -1.40 -15.76
C HIS A 8 5.42 -1.49 -16.51
N ASP A 9 4.80 -2.67 -16.57
CA ASP A 9 3.67 -2.94 -17.45
C ASP A 9 2.31 -2.72 -16.80
N GLY A 10 2.26 -2.55 -15.49
CA GLY A 10 1.00 -2.39 -14.78
C GLY A 10 1.19 -2.16 -13.29
N THR A 11 0.18 -2.50 -12.51
CA THR A 11 0.18 -2.38 -11.05
C THR A 11 0.54 -3.71 -10.41
N VAL A 12 1.49 -3.68 -9.48
CA VAL A 12 1.79 -4.81 -8.58
C VAL A 12 0.92 -4.66 -7.34
N TYR A 13 0.08 -5.66 -7.09
CA TYR A 13 -0.72 -5.71 -5.86
C TYR A 13 -0.09 -6.67 -4.86
N VAL A 14 0.11 -6.20 -3.64
CA VAL A 14 0.62 -7.01 -2.53
C VAL A 14 -0.39 -6.97 -1.41
N MET A 15 -0.87 -8.13 -1.03
CA MET A 15 -1.78 -8.27 0.10
C MET A 15 -1.04 -8.96 1.23
N GLY A 16 -1.12 -8.38 2.40
CA GLY A 16 -0.46 -8.90 3.58
C GLY A 16 -1.32 -8.79 4.82
N HIS A 17 -0.94 -9.54 5.83
CA HIS A 17 -1.62 -9.50 7.11
C HIS A 17 -0.97 -8.49 8.05
N ALA A 18 -1.79 -7.61 8.63
CA ALA A 18 -1.51 -7.00 9.91
C ALA A 18 -2.48 -7.63 10.91
N TRP A 19 -1.97 -8.19 11.97
CA TRP A 19 -2.79 -8.95 12.92
C TRP A 19 -2.71 -8.35 14.31
N ALA A 20 -3.88 -8.18 14.92
CA ALA A 20 -3.98 -7.57 16.24
C ALA A 20 -3.25 -8.34 17.35
N THR A 21 -3.15 -9.67 17.21
CA THR A 21 -2.59 -10.54 18.25
C THR A 21 -1.15 -10.98 18.01
N ALA A 22 -0.56 -10.64 16.85
CA ALA A 22 0.80 -11.01 16.51
C ALA A 22 1.45 -9.98 15.59
N PRO A 23 2.72 -9.62 15.81
CA PRO A 23 3.42 -8.71 14.92
C PRO A 23 3.72 -9.42 13.59
N LEU A 24 3.24 -8.85 12.50
CA LEU A 24 3.48 -9.33 11.14
C LEU A 24 4.19 -8.25 10.32
N VAL A 25 4.66 -8.61 9.14
CA VAL A 25 5.46 -7.73 8.28
C VAL A 25 4.79 -6.39 8.00
N PHE A 26 3.46 -6.38 7.84
CA PHE A 26 2.72 -5.15 7.53
C PHE A 26 2.21 -4.39 8.77
N ASN A 27 2.43 -4.89 9.98
CA ASN A 27 1.98 -4.19 11.19
C ASN A 27 2.54 -2.77 11.31
N PRO A 28 3.85 -2.51 11.08
CA PRO A 28 4.36 -1.14 11.20
C PRO A 28 3.68 -0.15 10.26
N PHE A 29 3.41 -0.53 9.02
CA PHE A 29 2.69 0.32 8.06
C PHE A 29 1.25 0.55 8.51
N SER A 30 0.57 -0.52 8.88
CA SER A 30 -0.82 -0.46 9.30
C SER A 30 -0.98 0.42 10.54
N GLU A 31 -0.13 0.24 11.53
CA GLU A 31 -0.19 1.01 12.78
C GLU A 31 0.12 2.50 12.54
N ALA A 32 1.13 2.82 11.75
CA ALA A 32 1.51 4.20 11.46
C ALA A 32 0.41 4.96 10.72
N VAL A 33 -0.16 4.36 9.67
CA VAL A 33 -1.24 4.98 8.89
C VAL A 33 -2.51 5.09 9.72
N THR A 34 -2.84 4.05 10.48
CA THR A 34 -4.03 4.05 11.34
C THR A 34 -3.94 5.14 12.40
N ALA A 35 -2.80 5.28 13.08
CA ALA A 35 -2.61 6.30 14.09
C ALA A 35 -2.77 7.72 13.55
N ASP A 36 -2.32 7.95 12.31
CA ASP A 36 -2.43 9.27 11.67
C ASP A 36 -3.82 9.56 11.10
N ALA A 37 -4.45 8.57 10.49
CA ALA A 37 -5.63 8.81 9.64
C ALA A 37 -6.98 8.47 10.28
N LEU A 38 -7.02 7.65 11.33
CA LEU A 38 -8.28 7.08 11.83
C LEU A 38 -9.34 8.13 12.18
N ASN A 39 -8.92 9.25 12.76
CA ASN A 39 -9.82 10.32 13.19
C ASN A 39 -9.95 11.46 12.17
N LYS A 40 -9.34 11.34 10.99
CA LYS A 40 -9.48 12.33 9.94
C LYS A 40 -10.82 12.15 9.22
N PRO A 41 -11.38 13.24 8.64
CA PRO A 41 -12.57 13.10 7.80
C PRO A 41 -12.26 12.31 6.54
N GLY A 42 -13.23 11.51 6.09
CA GLY A 42 -13.13 10.81 4.83
C GLY A 42 -13.31 11.75 3.64
N GLU A 43 -12.57 11.48 2.56
CA GLU A 43 -12.68 12.19 1.28
C GLU A 43 -13.28 11.26 0.25
N SER A 44 -14.30 11.72 -0.46
CA SER A 44 -14.95 10.93 -1.50
C SER A 44 -14.04 10.73 -2.70
N VAL A 45 -14.05 9.52 -3.25
CA VAL A 45 -13.31 9.16 -4.45
C VAL A 45 -14.26 8.53 -5.48
N GLU A 46 -13.81 8.43 -6.72
CA GLU A 46 -14.59 7.81 -7.79
C GLU A 46 -14.87 6.34 -7.47
N SER A 47 -16.13 5.93 -7.67
CA SER A 47 -16.58 4.57 -7.40
C SER A 47 -16.93 3.83 -8.68
N LEU A 48 -16.64 2.53 -8.72
CA LEU A 48 -17.08 1.64 -9.78
C LEU A 48 -18.55 1.24 -9.66
N SER A 49 -19.16 1.46 -8.51
CA SER A 49 -20.55 1.12 -8.21
C SER A 49 -21.37 2.37 -7.95
N SER A 50 -22.66 2.18 -7.61
CA SER A 50 -23.53 3.28 -7.16
C SER A 50 -23.32 3.65 -5.69
N TYR A 51 -22.52 2.89 -4.95
CA TYR A 51 -22.22 3.18 -3.56
C TYR A 51 -21.10 4.22 -3.45
N SER A 52 -21.18 5.03 -2.40
CA SER A 52 -20.13 6.00 -2.10
C SER A 52 -18.90 5.31 -1.56
N VAL A 53 -17.73 5.76 -2.01
CA VAL A 53 -16.44 5.32 -1.52
C VAL A 53 -15.69 6.52 -0.97
N SER A 54 -15.10 6.38 0.20
CA SER A 54 -14.26 7.43 0.79
C SER A 54 -12.96 6.87 1.36
N ARG A 55 -11.95 7.73 1.39
CA ARG A 55 -10.63 7.44 1.94
C ARG A 55 -10.30 8.40 3.08
N LYS A 56 -9.55 7.90 4.05
CA LYS A 56 -8.92 8.75 5.08
C LYS A 56 -7.43 8.75 4.82
N SER A 57 -6.92 9.83 4.24
CA SER A 57 -5.55 9.89 3.75
C SER A 57 -4.53 10.18 4.84
N SER A 58 -3.32 9.66 4.65
CA SER A 58 -2.17 9.87 5.51
C SER A 58 -0.93 10.12 4.66
N ASP A 59 -0.09 11.05 5.08
CA ASP A 59 1.19 11.32 4.44
C ASP A 59 2.39 10.79 5.23
N VAL A 60 2.14 10.06 6.30
CA VAL A 60 3.17 9.62 7.25
C VAL A 60 4.23 8.71 6.63
N LEU A 61 3.90 8.02 5.54
CA LEU A 61 4.81 7.14 4.81
C LEU A 61 5.34 7.73 3.50
N ASP A 62 4.97 8.96 3.15
CA ASP A 62 5.40 9.57 1.88
C ASP A 62 6.91 9.62 1.78
N GLY A 63 7.42 9.20 0.62
CA GLY A 63 8.84 9.15 0.35
C GLY A 63 9.57 7.90 0.85
N TYR A 64 8.94 7.06 1.64
CA TYR A 64 9.52 5.78 2.02
C TYR A 64 9.67 4.89 0.80
N LYS A 65 10.67 4.02 0.82
CA LYS A 65 10.92 3.09 -0.27
C LYS A 65 10.55 1.67 0.13
N VAL A 66 9.93 0.98 -0.82
CA VAL A 66 9.59 -0.43 -0.69
C VAL A 66 10.42 -1.20 -1.71
N MET A 67 11.13 -2.22 -1.24
CA MET A 67 11.92 -3.09 -2.10
C MET A 67 11.30 -4.48 -2.14
N MET A 68 11.21 -5.01 -3.34
CA MET A 68 10.86 -6.41 -3.57
C MET A 68 11.88 -7.06 -4.48
N ARG A 69 12.08 -8.36 -4.29
CA ARG A 69 12.86 -9.19 -5.22
C ARG A 69 11.92 -9.99 -6.10
N ASP A 70 12.22 -9.99 -7.39
CA ASP A 70 11.50 -10.84 -8.33
C ASP A 70 12.01 -12.29 -8.27
N GLY A 71 11.39 -13.19 -9.06
CA GLY A 71 11.76 -14.60 -9.08
C GLY A 71 13.18 -14.89 -9.56
N GLU A 72 13.87 -13.91 -10.16
CA GLU A 72 15.26 -14.01 -10.61
C GLU A 72 16.24 -13.31 -9.64
N GLY A 73 15.75 -12.84 -8.50
CA GLY A 73 16.55 -12.18 -7.48
C GLY A 73 16.85 -10.70 -7.76
N ARG A 74 16.27 -10.11 -8.82
CA ARG A 74 16.46 -8.70 -9.12
C ARG A 74 15.60 -7.85 -8.19
N GLU A 75 16.17 -6.74 -7.73
CA GLU A 75 15.47 -5.81 -6.88
C GLU A 75 14.60 -4.84 -7.68
N ARG A 76 13.39 -4.63 -7.19
CA ARG A 76 12.48 -3.57 -7.66
C ARG A 76 12.19 -2.66 -6.50
N ILE A 77 12.25 -1.37 -6.74
CA ILE A 77 12.07 -0.35 -5.71
C ILE A 77 10.96 0.61 -6.13
N TRP A 78 10.02 0.84 -5.21
CA TRP A 78 8.95 1.82 -5.36
C TRP A 78 9.07 2.86 -4.27
N VAL A 79 8.68 4.08 -4.59
CA VAL A 79 8.60 5.20 -3.64
C VAL A 79 7.13 5.39 -3.26
N VAL A 80 6.85 5.47 -1.97
CA VAL A 80 5.48 5.69 -1.48
C VAL A 80 5.03 7.11 -1.80
N ASP A 81 3.86 7.22 -2.44
CA ASP A 81 3.22 8.49 -2.82
C ASP A 81 2.04 8.82 -1.93
N ASP A 82 1.33 7.79 -1.47
CA ASP A 82 0.06 7.95 -0.78
C ASP A 82 -0.21 6.77 0.12
N ALA A 83 -0.95 7.01 1.18
CA ALA A 83 -1.48 5.97 2.04
C ALA A 83 -2.83 6.42 2.59
N PHE A 84 -3.72 5.48 2.83
CA PHE A 84 -5.05 5.80 3.32
C PHE A 84 -5.71 4.61 4.01
N LEU A 85 -6.72 4.92 4.80
CA LEU A 85 -7.69 3.94 5.30
C LEU A 85 -8.91 3.95 4.38
N ILE A 86 -9.38 2.77 4.06
CA ILE A 86 -10.63 2.57 3.30
C ILE A 86 -11.41 1.44 3.97
N ASP A 87 -12.74 1.56 4.02
CA ASP A 87 -13.60 0.50 4.53
C ASP A 87 -13.35 -0.81 3.75
N LYS A 88 -13.29 -1.92 4.45
CA LYS A 88 -13.01 -3.23 3.84
C LYS A 88 -13.95 -3.57 2.70
N TYR A 89 -15.20 -3.15 2.80
CA TYR A 89 -16.22 -3.47 1.80
C TYR A 89 -16.28 -2.45 0.67
N GLU A 90 -15.65 -1.27 0.84
CA GLU A 90 -15.60 -0.23 -0.18
C GLU A 90 -14.38 -0.32 -1.09
N ALA A 91 -13.33 -0.99 -0.66
CA ALA A 91 -12.06 -1.03 -1.41
C ALA A 91 -12.24 -1.55 -2.84
N ILE A 92 -13.07 -2.56 -3.03
CA ILE A 92 -13.35 -3.16 -4.34
C ILE A 92 -14.08 -2.21 -5.29
N ASP A 93 -14.74 -1.19 -4.77
CA ASP A 93 -15.46 -0.19 -5.54
C ASP A 93 -14.64 1.07 -5.83
N ASP A 94 -13.45 1.19 -5.27
CA ASP A 94 -12.55 2.32 -5.53
C ASP A 94 -11.97 2.20 -6.94
N ALA A 95 -12.40 3.09 -7.83
CA ALA A 95 -12.06 3.00 -9.25
C ALA A 95 -10.56 3.12 -9.52
N ASP A 96 -9.88 4.02 -8.83
CA ASP A 96 -8.44 4.20 -8.99
C ASP A 96 -7.66 3.01 -8.42
N LEU A 97 -8.06 2.53 -7.26
CA LEU A 97 -7.40 1.40 -6.61
C LEU A 97 -7.49 0.13 -7.46
N MET A 98 -8.63 -0.11 -8.08
CA MET A 98 -8.89 -1.32 -8.88
C MET A 98 -8.40 -1.20 -10.33
N ASP A 99 -7.92 -0.05 -10.76
CA ASP A 99 -7.37 0.13 -12.10
C ASP A 99 -5.96 -0.45 -12.20
N ASP A 100 -5.84 -1.70 -12.63
CA ASP A 100 -4.57 -2.39 -12.75
C ASP A 100 -3.77 -2.02 -14.00
N SER A 101 -4.32 -1.19 -14.88
CA SER A 101 -3.62 -0.69 -16.07
C SER A 101 -2.61 0.42 -15.76
N GLN A 102 -2.59 0.95 -14.56
CA GLN A 102 -1.62 1.98 -14.18
C GLN A 102 -0.22 1.38 -14.08
N LYS A 103 0.68 1.87 -14.93
CA LYS A 103 2.03 1.32 -15.08
C LYS A 103 2.97 1.80 -13.99
N GLY A 104 3.85 0.92 -13.52
CA GLY A 104 4.85 1.25 -12.54
C GLY A 104 4.30 1.57 -11.16
N ARG A 105 3.11 1.10 -10.84
CA ARG A 105 2.47 1.33 -9.53
C ARG A 105 2.58 0.08 -8.67
N ILE A 106 2.75 0.30 -7.36
CA ILE A 106 2.54 -0.73 -6.35
C ILE A 106 1.36 -0.35 -5.46
N VAL A 107 0.56 -1.33 -5.10
CA VAL A 107 -0.50 -1.19 -4.10
C VAL A 107 -0.32 -2.27 -3.05
N MET A 108 -0.11 -1.86 -1.81
CA MET A 108 -0.03 -2.78 -0.67
C MET A 108 -1.27 -2.62 0.18
N ILE A 109 -1.90 -3.72 0.53
CA ILE A 109 -3.15 -3.74 1.29
C ILE A 109 -2.99 -4.63 2.51
N ALA A 110 -3.34 -4.10 3.68
CA ALA A 110 -3.36 -4.84 4.93
C ALA A 110 -4.55 -4.41 5.79
N CYS A 111 -4.86 -5.18 6.82
CA CYS A 111 -5.89 -4.79 7.78
C CYS A 111 -5.43 -3.62 8.64
N SER A 112 -6.35 -2.73 9.00
CA SER A 112 -6.12 -1.71 10.00
C SER A 112 -6.35 -2.32 11.38
N VAL A 113 -5.34 -2.18 12.26
CA VAL A 113 -5.40 -2.72 13.62
C VAL A 113 -5.01 -1.66 14.64
N ASP A 114 -5.58 -1.78 15.83
CA ASP A 114 -5.21 -0.98 17.00
C ASP A 114 -5.11 -1.94 18.19
N GLY A 115 -3.88 -2.29 18.56
CA GLY A 115 -3.63 -3.27 19.61
C GLY A 115 -4.30 -4.61 19.27
N ALA A 116 -5.27 -5.01 20.10
CA ALA A 116 -6.02 -6.26 19.92
C ALA A 116 -7.29 -6.12 19.03
N ASN A 117 -7.53 -4.94 18.45
CA ASN A 117 -8.77 -4.66 17.73
C ASN A 117 -8.53 -4.54 16.23
N ASP A 118 -9.37 -5.25 15.46
CA ASP A 118 -9.55 -5.00 14.03
C ASP A 118 -10.57 -3.87 13.86
N LEU A 119 -10.17 -2.81 13.17
CA LEU A 119 -10.97 -1.59 13.07
C LEU A 119 -11.93 -1.57 11.88
N GLY A 120 -12.00 -2.65 11.09
CA GLY A 120 -12.91 -2.72 9.94
C GLY A 120 -12.46 -1.95 8.70
N PHE A 121 -11.23 -1.44 8.70
CA PHE A 121 -10.61 -0.78 7.56
C PHE A 121 -9.51 -1.62 6.96
N ASN A 122 -9.21 -1.35 5.68
CA ASN A 122 -7.94 -1.71 5.08
C ASN A 122 -7.01 -0.51 5.09
N VAL A 123 -5.74 -0.75 5.38
CA VAL A 123 -4.66 0.19 5.13
C VAL A 123 -4.14 -0.07 3.72
N VAL A 124 -4.12 0.98 2.91
CA VAL A 124 -3.60 0.92 1.55
C VAL A 124 -2.41 1.85 1.43
N VAL A 125 -1.32 1.34 0.88
CA VAL A 125 -0.11 2.11 0.58
C VAL A 125 0.14 2.02 -0.91
N VAL A 126 0.29 3.18 -1.55
CA VAL A 126 0.48 3.30 -3.00
C VAL A 126 1.83 3.94 -3.28
N GLY A 127 2.56 3.39 -4.22
CA GLY A 127 3.84 3.94 -4.64
C GLY A 127 4.08 3.79 -6.13
N HIS A 128 5.14 4.46 -6.60
CA HIS A 128 5.57 4.39 -7.98
C HIS A 128 6.96 3.79 -8.09
N LEU A 129 7.20 3.07 -9.20
CA LEU A 129 8.48 2.44 -9.49
C LEU A 129 9.58 3.50 -9.64
N GLU A 130 10.70 3.28 -8.96
CA GLU A 130 11.89 4.10 -9.13
C GLU A 130 12.58 3.76 -10.45
N ASP A 131 12.81 4.77 -11.30
CA ASP A 131 13.33 4.56 -12.67
C ASP A 131 14.81 4.22 -12.73
N LYS A 132 15.55 4.51 -11.65
CA LYS A 132 16.98 4.33 -11.63
C LYS A 132 17.37 3.18 -10.70
N PRO A 133 18.42 2.41 -11.05
CA PRO A 133 18.99 1.46 -10.12
C PRO A 133 19.41 2.17 -8.83
N ARG A 134 19.11 1.52 -7.71
CA ARG A 134 19.45 2.05 -6.41
C ARG A 134 20.92 1.80 -6.10
N GLU A 135 21.61 2.82 -5.60
CA GLU A 135 22.95 2.68 -5.08
C GLU A 135 22.96 1.86 -3.78
N PRO A 136 23.92 0.96 -3.59
CA PRO A 136 23.94 0.06 -2.42
C PRO A 136 24.04 0.76 -1.06
N ASP A 137 24.60 1.95 -1.02
CA ASP A 137 24.82 2.74 0.20
C ASP A 137 23.76 3.82 0.43
N SER A 138 22.64 3.72 -0.24
CA SER A 138 21.54 4.67 -0.05
C SER A 138 21.06 4.68 1.41
N ASP A 139 20.86 5.88 1.95
CA ASP A 139 20.38 6.12 3.31
C ASP A 139 18.86 5.94 3.46
N THR A 140 18.21 5.44 2.45
CA THR A 140 16.77 5.30 2.42
C THR A 140 16.31 4.18 3.34
N VAL A 141 15.25 4.44 4.10
CA VAL A 141 14.55 3.40 4.85
C VAL A 141 13.85 2.49 3.85
N THR A 142 14.12 1.20 3.93
CA THR A 142 13.58 0.21 2.99
C THR A 142 12.84 -0.87 3.75
N SER A 143 11.61 -1.13 3.35
CA SER A 143 10.88 -2.34 3.73
C SER A 143 11.07 -3.39 2.67
N GLU A 144 11.57 -4.54 3.06
CA GLU A 144 11.77 -5.65 2.15
C GLU A 144 10.61 -6.63 2.26
N THR A 145 9.99 -6.92 1.11
CA THR A 145 8.94 -7.93 1.02
C THR A 145 9.34 -8.94 -0.04
N VAL A 146 9.30 -10.22 0.33
CA VAL A 146 9.55 -11.33 -0.59
C VAL A 146 8.21 -11.85 -1.09
N VAL A 147 8.07 -11.88 -2.38
CA VAL A 147 6.84 -12.34 -3.05
C VAL A 147 7.05 -13.70 -3.69
#